data_44004cb9585a8a530e4d75381c8b1414
#
_entry.id   44004cb9585a8a530e4d75381c8b1414
#
_cell.length_a   1.000
_cell.length_b   1.000
_cell.length_c   1.000
_cell.angle_alpha   90.00
_cell.angle_beta   90.00
_cell.angle_gamma   90.00
#
_symmetry.space_group_name_H-M   'P 1'
#
loop_
_entity.id
_entity.type
_entity.pdbx_description
1 polymer ?
#
loop_
_entity_poly.entity_id
_entity_poly.type
_entity_poly.pdbx_seq_one_letter_code
_entity_poly.pdbx_strand_id
1 'polypeptide(L)'
;MTKNKTINVQGIDIVLYEEKKEDFISLTDIARHRDNERSDYILQNWMRNRSTIEFIGLWEKFNNSNFNSIEFDGIKNMAGLNSFSLTPKRWIETTNAIGIVSRTGRYGGTFAHKDIAFEFATWLSAEFKFYLIKEFQRLKNTENDRLKLDWN
;
A
#
# COMPACT_ATOMS: atom_id res chain seq x y z
N MET A 1 16.18 -12.32 -2.41
CA MET A 1 15.11 -12.12 -3.41
C MET A 1 13.75 -12.24 -2.77
N THR A 2 12.91 -11.25 -2.94
CA THR A 2 11.56 -11.27 -2.37
C THR A 2 10.66 -12.21 -3.17
N LYS A 3 9.91 -13.03 -2.47
CA LYS A 3 8.99 -13.99 -3.09
C LYS A 3 7.58 -13.44 -3.03
N ASN A 4 6.92 -13.40 -4.18
CA ASN A 4 5.52 -12.99 -4.26
C ASN A 4 4.61 -14.08 -3.73
N LYS A 5 3.57 -13.67 -3.02
CA LYS A 5 2.48 -14.51 -2.55
C LYS A 5 1.19 -13.92 -3.10
N THR A 6 0.14 -14.71 -3.12
CA THR A 6 -1.16 -14.24 -3.61
C THR A 6 -2.25 -14.67 -2.65
N ILE A 7 -3.15 -13.75 -2.32
CA ILE A 7 -4.38 -14.07 -1.60
C ILE A 7 -5.57 -13.67 -2.47
N ASN A 8 -6.69 -14.36 -2.30
CA ASN A 8 -7.91 -14.03 -3.03
C ASN A 8 -8.90 -13.36 -2.07
N VAL A 9 -9.34 -12.15 -2.42
CA VAL A 9 -10.27 -11.38 -1.62
C VAL A 9 -11.48 -11.05 -2.50
N GLN A 10 -12.61 -11.66 -2.21
CA GLN A 10 -13.85 -11.45 -2.96
C GLN A 10 -13.67 -11.63 -4.47
N GLY A 11 -12.92 -12.65 -4.87
CA GLY A 11 -12.68 -12.96 -6.27
C GLY A 11 -11.53 -12.21 -6.92
N ILE A 12 -10.87 -11.32 -6.18
CA ILE A 12 -9.73 -10.54 -6.67
C ILE A 12 -8.43 -11.13 -6.14
N ASP A 13 -7.51 -11.47 -7.01
CA ASP A 13 -6.18 -11.92 -6.61
C ASP A 13 -5.30 -10.72 -6.26
N ILE A 14 -4.76 -10.73 -5.05
CA ILE A 14 -3.93 -9.64 -4.54
C ILE A 14 -2.55 -10.19 -4.25
N VAL A 15 -1.56 -9.61 -4.92
CA VAL A 15 -0.16 -9.98 -4.72
C VAL A 15 0.40 -9.24 -3.53
N LEU A 16 1.19 -9.95 -2.73
CA LEU A 16 1.94 -9.37 -1.63
C LEU A 16 3.31 -10.02 -1.54
N TYR A 17 4.22 -9.35 -0.86
CA TYR A 17 5.56 -9.89 -0.59
C TYR A 17 6.05 -9.40 0.77
N GLU A 18 7.02 -10.11 1.32
CA GLU A 18 7.65 -9.73 2.57
C GLU A 18 9.07 -9.25 2.30
N GLU A 19 9.44 -8.13 2.91
CA GLU A 19 10.79 -7.59 2.83
C GLU A 19 11.18 -7.07 4.21
N LYS A 20 12.33 -7.54 4.74
CA LYS A 20 12.82 -7.17 6.06
C LYS A 20 11.77 -7.41 7.15
N LYS A 21 11.04 -8.53 7.05
CA LYS A 21 9.97 -8.94 7.96
C LYS A 21 8.74 -8.04 7.93
N GLU A 22 8.64 -7.15 6.94
CA GLU A 22 7.48 -6.29 6.75
C GLU A 22 6.72 -6.70 5.49
N ASP A 23 5.39 -6.70 5.57
CA ASP A 23 4.54 -7.10 4.46
C ASP A 23 4.17 -5.91 3.59
N PHE A 24 4.29 -6.09 2.28
CA PHE A 24 3.89 -5.11 1.27
C PHE A 24 2.79 -5.71 0.40
N ILE A 25 1.72 -4.96 0.21
CA ILE A 25 0.51 -5.44 -0.47
C ILE A 25 0.25 -4.57 -1.69
N SER A 26 -0.17 -5.19 -2.80
CA SER A 26 -0.42 -4.48 -4.05
C SER A 26 -1.63 -3.56 -3.94
N LEU A 27 -1.39 -2.25 -3.97
CA LEU A 27 -2.46 -1.25 -4.06
C LEU A 27 -3.16 -1.33 -5.41
N THR A 28 -2.41 -1.65 -6.47
CA THR A 28 -2.97 -1.82 -7.80
C THR A 28 -4.05 -2.90 -7.82
N ASP A 29 -3.76 -4.04 -7.19
CA ASP A 29 -4.73 -5.14 -7.12
C ASP A 29 -5.94 -4.77 -6.27
N ILE A 30 -5.73 -4.08 -5.14
CA ILE A 30 -6.85 -3.60 -4.31
C ILE A 30 -7.73 -2.63 -5.10
N ALA A 31 -7.13 -1.71 -5.86
CA ALA A 31 -7.87 -0.74 -6.65
C ALA A 31 -8.75 -1.42 -7.71
N ARG A 32 -8.32 -2.57 -8.21
CA ARG A 32 -9.11 -3.35 -9.19
C ARG A 32 -10.45 -3.84 -8.63
N HIS A 33 -10.60 -3.88 -7.33
CA HIS A 33 -11.89 -4.18 -6.71
C HIS A 33 -12.96 -3.17 -7.16
N ARG A 34 -12.60 -1.90 -7.31
CA ARG A 34 -13.53 -0.86 -7.76
C ARG A 34 -13.60 -0.78 -9.28
N ASP A 35 -12.47 -0.84 -9.97
CA ASP A 35 -12.42 -0.71 -11.43
C ASP A 35 -11.16 -1.40 -11.94
N ASN A 36 -11.34 -2.48 -12.68
CA ASN A 36 -10.25 -3.32 -13.17
C ASN A 36 -9.33 -2.59 -14.16
N GLU A 37 -9.83 -1.56 -14.83
CA GLU A 37 -9.07 -0.88 -15.89
C GLU A 37 -8.46 0.46 -15.45
N ARG A 38 -8.94 1.03 -14.33
CA ARG A 38 -8.59 2.39 -13.94
C ARG A 38 -7.92 2.46 -12.57
N SER A 39 -7.08 1.46 -12.25
CA SER A 39 -6.42 1.39 -10.95
C SER A 39 -5.53 2.59 -10.69
N ASP A 40 -4.82 3.10 -11.70
CA ASP A 40 -3.95 4.26 -11.54
C ASP A 40 -4.74 5.52 -11.19
N TYR A 41 -5.90 5.70 -11.82
CA TYR A 41 -6.77 6.83 -11.55
C TYR A 41 -7.31 6.79 -10.11
N ILE A 42 -7.69 5.61 -9.66
CA ILE A 42 -8.18 5.41 -8.29
C ILE A 42 -7.09 5.74 -7.26
N LEU A 43 -5.87 5.28 -7.52
CA LEU A 43 -4.72 5.58 -6.65
C LEU A 43 -4.45 7.08 -6.59
N GLN A 44 -4.49 7.77 -7.72
CA GLN A 44 -4.27 9.22 -7.75
C GLN A 44 -5.37 9.97 -7.02
N ASN A 45 -6.62 9.51 -7.12
CA ASN A 45 -7.73 10.12 -6.37
C ASN A 45 -7.53 9.97 -4.87
N TRP A 46 -7.06 8.81 -4.41
CA TRP A 46 -6.75 8.59 -3.01
C TRP A 46 -5.63 9.50 -2.54
N MET A 47 -4.58 9.66 -3.34
CA MET A 47 -3.41 10.45 -2.98
C MET A 47 -3.67 11.96 -3.04
N ARG A 48 -4.78 12.41 -3.61
CA ARG A 48 -5.15 13.83 -3.62
C ARG A 48 -5.70 14.30 -2.27
N ASN A 49 -6.16 13.38 -1.44
CA ASN A 49 -6.78 13.74 -0.18
C ASN A 49 -5.74 14.15 0.85
N ARG A 50 -5.99 15.26 1.53
CA ARG A 50 -5.08 15.74 2.57
C ARG A 50 -4.92 14.72 3.69
N SER A 51 -6.02 14.05 4.08
CA SER A 51 -5.97 13.02 5.11
C SER A 51 -5.05 11.86 4.72
N THR A 52 -5.05 11.48 3.44
CA THR A 52 -4.14 10.46 2.93
C THR A 52 -2.68 10.91 3.07
N ILE A 53 -2.40 12.13 2.62
CA ILE A 53 -1.04 12.68 2.67
C ILE A 53 -0.55 12.78 4.12
N GLU A 54 -1.41 13.22 5.02
CA GLU A 54 -1.08 13.28 6.44
C GLU A 54 -0.77 11.89 7.01
N PHE A 55 -1.56 10.89 6.65
CA PHE A 55 -1.35 9.53 7.13
C PHE A 55 -0.03 8.93 6.61
N ILE A 56 0.17 8.96 5.29
CA ILE A 56 1.38 8.37 4.72
C ILE A 56 2.64 9.13 5.13
N GLY A 57 2.54 10.44 5.31
CA GLY A 57 3.65 11.24 5.82
C GLY A 57 3.99 10.92 7.28
N LEU A 58 2.98 10.74 8.12
CA LEU A 58 3.19 10.34 9.51
C LEU A 58 3.85 8.96 9.59
N TRP A 59 3.37 8.02 8.76
CA TRP A 59 3.98 6.70 8.69
C TRP A 59 5.47 6.79 8.32
N GLU A 60 5.80 7.62 7.33
CA GLU A 60 7.20 7.81 6.92
C GLU A 60 8.04 8.42 8.03
N LYS A 61 7.54 9.46 8.67
CA LYS A 61 8.27 10.11 9.79
C LYS A 61 8.58 9.11 10.90
N PHE A 62 7.67 8.17 11.14
CA PHE A 62 7.83 7.18 12.19
C PHE A 62 8.79 6.05 11.80
N ASN A 63 8.86 5.69 10.52
CA ASN A 63 9.55 4.49 10.05
C ASN A 63 10.74 4.75 9.14
N ASN A 64 10.99 6.01 8.74
CA ASN A 64 11.97 6.31 7.70
C ASN A 64 12.83 7.51 8.10
N SER A 65 14.03 7.24 8.57
CA SER A 65 14.95 8.30 9.02
C SER A 65 15.45 9.20 7.87
N ASN A 66 15.32 8.74 6.63
CA ASN A 66 15.75 9.49 5.45
C ASN A 66 14.60 10.20 4.73
N PHE A 67 13.43 10.25 5.37
CA PHE A 67 12.26 10.92 4.80
C PHE A 67 12.49 12.42 4.70
N ASN A 68 12.17 12.99 3.53
CA ASN A 68 12.33 14.43 3.29
C ASN A 68 11.09 15.17 3.80
N SER A 69 11.11 15.57 5.07
CA SER A 69 9.97 16.24 5.70
C SER A 69 9.72 17.65 5.17
N ILE A 70 10.73 18.32 4.65
CA ILE A 70 10.56 19.66 4.05
C ILE A 70 9.71 19.55 2.77
N GLU A 71 10.05 18.62 1.90
CA GLU A 71 9.26 18.38 0.68
C GLU A 71 7.87 17.86 1.03
N PHE A 72 7.76 17.04 2.06
CA PHE A 72 6.46 16.57 2.55
C PHE A 72 5.57 17.74 2.98
N ASP A 73 6.11 18.71 3.72
CA ASP A 73 5.33 19.86 4.17
C ASP A 73 4.79 20.67 2.98
N GLY A 74 5.59 20.80 1.92
CA GLY A 74 5.14 21.45 0.69
C GLY A 74 3.98 20.72 0.03
N ILE A 75 4.08 19.40 -0.08
CA ILE A 75 3.03 18.56 -0.65
C ILE A 75 1.76 18.66 0.21
N LYS A 76 1.91 18.56 1.54
CA LYS A 76 0.77 18.63 2.46
C LYS A 76 0.01 19.94 2.34
N ASN A 77 0.73 21.04 2.17
CA ASN A 77 0.12 22.36 2.02
C ASN A 77 -0.68 22.51 0.72
N MET A 78 -0.31 21.75 -0.31
CA MET A 78 -1.02 21.75 -1.60
C MET A 78 -2.15 20.73 -1.68
N ALA A 79 -2.13 19.74 -0.80
CA ALA A 79 -3.12 18.65 -0.82
C ALA A 79 -4.53 19.21 -0.54
N GLY A 80 -5.49 18.74 -1.31
CA GLY A 80 -6.89 19.21 -1.20
C GLY A 80 -7.23 20.36 -2.13
N LEU A 81 -6.25 21.03 -2.73
CA LEU A 81 -6.54 22.05 -3.75
C LEU A 81 -7.02 21.36 -5.03
N ASN A 82 -7.92 22.03 -5.74
CA ASN A 82 -8.52 21.47 -6.97
C ASN A 82 -7.47 21.10 -8.02
N SER A 83 -6.40 21.88 -8.13
CA SER A 83 -5.34 21.67 -9.10
C SER A 83 -4.27 20.66 -8.63
N PHE A 84 -4.34 20.22 -7.39
CA PHE A 84 -3.33 19.31 -6.85
C PHE A 84 -3.48 17.91 -7.40
N SER A 85 -2.39 17.32 -7.84
CA SER A 85 -2.33 15.91 -8.21
C SER A 85 -1.03 15.32 -7.71
N LEU A 86 -1.04 14.03 -7.41
CA LEU A 86 0.14 13.33 -6.92
C LEU A 86 0.07 11.88 -7.39
N THR A 87 1.21 11.40 -7.91
CA THR A 87 1.36 9.99 -8.28
C THR A 87 2.24 9.29 -7.24
N PRO A 88 2.13 7.96 -7.09
CA PRO A 88 3.03 7.22 -6.22
C PRO A 88 4.51 7.48 -6.56
N LYS A 89 4.85 7.50 -7.84
CA LYS A 89 6.22 7.75 -8.28
C LYS A 89 6.73 9.11 -7.79
N ARG A 90 5.93 10.17 -7.98
CA ARG A 90 6.31 11.51 -7.55
C ARG A 90 6.48 11.58 -6.02
N TRP A 91 5.58 10.94 -5.29
CA TRP A 91 5.68 10.87 -3.83
C TRP A 91 7.02 10.25 -3.41
N ILE A 92 7.34 9.08 -3.99
CA ILE A 92 8.57 8.36 -3.66
C ILE A 92 9.81 9.20 -3.99
N GLU A 93 9.86 9.76 -5.19
CA GLU A 93 11.04 10.49 -5.66
C GLU A 93 11.24 11.81 -4.91
N THR A 94 10.15 12.51 -4.59
CA THR A 94 10.22 13.81 -3.94
C THR A 94 10.54 13.71 -2.45
N THR A 95 9.93 12.73 -1.76
CA THR A 95 10.03 12.64 -0.30
C THR A 95 10.98 11.56 0.19
N ASN A 96 11.53 10.76 -0.72
CA ASN A 96 12.37 9.62 -0.36
C ASN A 96 11.61 8.58 0.47
N ALA A 97 10.33 8.41 0.18
CA ALA A 97 9.44 7.52 0.91
C ALA A 97 9.79 6.04 0.69
N ILE A 98 9.55 5.21 1.71
CA ILE A 98 9.79 3.76 1.64
C ILE A 98 8.51 2.95 1.85
N GLY A 99 7.44 3.56 2.32
CA GLY A 99 6.19 2.86 2.61
C GLY A 99 5.36 2.53 1.38
N ILE A 100 5.58 3.23 0.28
CA ILE A 100 4.96 2.95 -1.02
C ILE A 100 6.09 2.64 -2.00
N VAL A 101 5.94 1.55 -2.75
CA VAL A 101 6.97 1.04 -3.66
C VAL A 101 6.36 0.84 -5.04
N SER A 102 7.09 1.27 -6.06
CA SER A 102 6.71 1.04 -7.45
C SER A 102 7.57 -0.09 -8.01
N ARG A 103 6.94 -1.12 -8.54
CA ARG A 103 7.63 -2.26 -9.14
C ARG A 103 7.28 -2.37 -10.61
N THR A 104 8.28 -2.69 -11.42
CA THR A 104 8.11 -2.88 -12.87
C THR A 104 7.95 -4.36 -13.19
N GLY A 105 7.58 -4.66 -14.44
CA GLY A 105 7.49 -6.02 -14.95
C GLY A 105 6.08 -6.58 -14.96
N ARG A 106 5.97 -7.86 -15.29
CA ARG A 106 4.69 -8.55 -15.48
C ARG A 106 3.82 -8.53 -14.23
N TYR A 107 4.43 -8.65 -13.06
CA TYR A 107 3.71 -8.63 -11.78
C TYR A 107 3.98 -7.32 -11.05
N GLY A 108 4.25 -6.26 -11.82
CA GLY A 108 4.51 -4.95 -11.29
C GLY A 108 3.27 -4.22 -10.84
N GLY A 109 3.47 -2.98 -10.40
CA GLY A 109 2.41 -2.12 -9.90
C GLY A 109 2.88 -1.35 -8.71
N THR A 110 1.94 -0.73 -8.01
CA THR A 110 2.20 0.03 -6.80
C THR A 110 1.88 -0.83 -5.58
N PHE A 111 2.86 -0.97 -4.71
CA PHE A 111 2.73 -1.73 -3.46
C PHE A 111 2.90 -0.78 -2.29
N ALA A 112 2.32 -1.13 -1.15
CA ALA A 112 2.49 -0.35 0.08
C ALA A 112 2.64 -1.27 1.28
N HIS A 113 3.37 -0.77 2.28
CA HIS A 113 3.39 -1.43 3.59
C HIS A 113 1.94 -1.71 4.03
N LYS A 114 1.74 -2.80 4.75
CA LYS A 114 0.39 -3.25 5.14
C LYS A 114 -0.43 -2.16 5.83
N ASP A 115 0.20 -1.32 6.67
CA ASP A 115 -0.51 -0.24 7.36
C ASP A 115 -1.13 0.74 6.36
N ILE A 116 -0.38 1.09 5.33
CA ILE A 116 -0.81 2.01 4.29
C ILE A 116 -1.84 1.33 3.37
N ALA A 117 -1.61 0.05 3.05
CA ALA A 117 -2.54 -0.71 2.20
C ALA A 117 -3.91 -0.85 2.86
N PHE A 118 -3.96 -1.09 4.17
CA PHE A 118 -5.22 -1.18 4.89
C PHE A 118 -5.93 0.17 4.96
N GLU A 119 -5.18 1.26 5.06
CA GLU A 119 -5.75 2.61 5.01
C GLU A 119 -6.38 2.89 3.63
N PHE A 120 -5.69 2.52 2.56
CA PHE A 120 -6.23 2.62 1.21
C PHE A 120 -7.51 1.79 1.06
N ALA A 121 -7.50 0.56 1.55
CA ALA A 121 -8.66 -0.31 1.50
C ALA A 121 -9.84 0.28 2.28
N THR A 122 -9.57 0.93 3.42
CA THR A 122 -10.60 1.62 4.21
C THR A 122 -11.30 2.70 3.39
N TRP A 123 -10.52 3.52 2.71
CA TRP A 123 -11.05 4.57 1.85
C TRP A 123 -11.87 3.99 0.70
N LEU A 124 -11.40 2.87 0.15
CA LEU A 124 -12.02 2.25 -1.01
C LEU A 124 -13.36 1.57 -0.67
N SER A 125 -13.38 0.73 0.36
CA SER A 125 -14.54 -0.06 0.75
C SER A 125 -14.32 -0.72 2.11
N ALA A 126 -15.17 -0.42 3.08
CA ALA A 126 -15.09 -1.03 4.41
C ALA A 126 -15.28 -2.54 4.34
N GLU A 127 -16.19 -3.02 3.49
CA GLU A 127 -16.42 -4.46 3.30
C GLU A 127 -15.19 -5.16 2.74
N PHE A 128 -14.60 -4.60 1.69
CA PHE A 128 -13.40 -5.16 1.08
C PHE A 128 -12.25 -5.19 2.09
N LYS A 129 -12.07 -4.12 2.85
CA LYS A 129 -11.06 -4.07 3.91
C LYS A 129 -11.23 -5.21 4.90
N PHE A 130 -12.47 -5.47 5.32
CA PHE A 130 -12.73 -6.55 6.28
C PHE A 130 -12.26 -7.89 5.75
N TYR A 131 -12.61 -8.23 4.52
CA TYR A 131 -12.21 -9.51 3.92
C TYR A 131 -10.72 -9.57 3.61
N LEU A 132 -10.11 -8.43 3.22
CA LEU A 132 -8.67 -8.35 3.03
C LEU A 132 -7.92 -8.69 4.34
N ILE A 133 -8.34 -8.09 5.44
CA ILE A 133 -7.74 -8.35 6.75
C ILE A 133 -7.88 -9.82 7.12
N LYS A 134 -9.07 -10.41 6.90
CA LYS A 134 -9.31 -11.82 7.24
C LYS A 134 -8.43 -12.76 6.43
N GLU A 135 -8.30 -12.52 5.13
CA GLU A 135 -7.44 -13.35 4.28
C GLU A 135 -5.96 -13.16 4.62
N PHE A 136 -5.55 -11.94 4.93
CA PHE A 136 -4.19 -11.67 5.37
C PHE A 136 -3.88 -12.40 6.68
N GLN A 137 -4.77 -12.33 7.67
CA GLN A 137 -4.60 -13.03 8.95
C GLN A 137 -4.52 -14.55 8.75
N ARG A 138 -5.37 -15.08 7.86
CA ARG A 138 -5.36 -16.52 7.56
C ARG A 138 -4.00 -16.93 6.97
N LEU A 139 -3.47 -16.15 6.04
CA LEU A 139 -2.15 -16.42 5.46
C LEU A 139 -1.07 -16.42 6.55
N LYS A 140 -1.07 -15.43 7.43
CA LYS A 140 -0.07 -15.31 8.49
C LYS A 140 -0.18 -16.43 9.51
N ASN A 141 -1.38 -16.85 9.87
CA ASN A 141 -1.59 -17.97 10.77
C ASN A 141 -1.07 -19.28 10.17
N THR A 142 -1.30 -19.50 8.89
CA THR A 142 -0.80 -20.68 8.18
C THR A 142 0.74 -20.69 8.17
N GLU A 143 1.35 -19.57 7.92
CA GLU A 143 2.81 -19.45 7.94
C GLU A 143 3.38 -19.72 9.34
N ASN A 144 2.76 -19.18 10.38
CA ASN A 144 3.17 -19.39 11.77
C ASN A 144 3.03 -20.85 12.17
N ASP A 145 1.96 -21.51 11.80
CA ASP A 145 1.73 -22.94 12.08
C ASP A 145 2.80 -23.79 11.39
N ARG A 146 3.14 -23.46 10.17
CA ARG A 146 4.20 -24.17 9.43
C ARG A 146 5.55 -24.00 10.11
N LEU A 147 5.88 -22.79 10.58
CA LEU A 147 7.11 -22.55 11.32
C LEU A 147 7.16 -23.34 12.62
N LYS A 148 6.06 -23.44 13.35
CA LYS A 148 6.00 -24.24 14.57
C LYS A 148 6.26 -25.72 14.30
N LEU A 149 5.72 -26.25 13.21
CA LEU A 149 5.92 -27.64 12.82
C LEU A 149 7.39 -27.90 12.47
N ASP A 150 8.04 -26.95 11.81
CA ASP A 150 9.44 -27.08 11.42
C ASP A 150 10.38 -27.06 12.62
N TRP A 151 9.98 -26.42 13.72
CA TRP A 151 10.77 -26.35 14.95
C TRP A 151 10.65 -27.62 15.81
N ASN A 152 9.59 -28.40 15.62
CA ASN A 152 9.36 -29.63 16.37
C ASN A 152 9.89 -30.84 15.59
#